data_6bb78cc88f2372e719cc9d76f3ddc178
#
_entry.id   6bb78cc88f2372e719cc9d76f3ddc178
#
_cell.length_a   1.000
_cell.length_b   1.000
_cell.length_c   1.000
_cell.angle_alpha   90.00
_cell.angle_beta   90.00
_cell.angle_gamma   90.00
#
_symmetry.space_group_name_H-M   'P 1'
#
loop_
_entity.id
_entity.type
_entity.pdbx_description
1 polymer ?
#
loop_
_entity_poly.entity_id
_entity_poly.type
_entity_poly.pdbx_seq_one_letter_code
_entity_poly.pdbx_strand_id
1 'polypeptide(L)'
;MKQAADGSVEKYKARFVARGFSQIEGIDYEETFAPVARYSSIRMILALSAQMGWHIHQMDVKTVFLNRVIEEEVYIEQPEGFKIFSSESHVCRLKRALYGLKQAPRAWYTRIDSYFT
;
A
#
# COMPACT_ATOMS: atom_id res chain seq x y z
N MET A 1 5.06 -2.77 17.79
CA MET A 1 6.27 -2.37 18.51
C MET A 1 7.46 -3.04 17.83
N LYS A 2 8.50 -2.30 17.51
CA LYS A 2 9.75 -2.85 16.95
C LYS A 2 10.80 -2.84 18.06
N GLN A 3 11.47 -3.97 18.25
CA GLN A 3 12.52 -4.14 19.26
C GLN A 3 13.89 -4.18 18.58
N ALA A 4 14.88 -3.58 19.21
CA ALA A 4 16.27 -3.70 18.85
C ALA A 4 16.83 -5.08 19.29
N ALA A 5 18.04 -5.42 18.84
CA ALA A 5 18.66 -6.71 19.16
C ALA A 5 18.91 -6.94 20.66
N ASP A 6 19.01 -5.86 21.45
CA ASP A 6 19.17 -5.85 22.91
C ASP A 6 17.85 -5.98 23.68
N GLY A 7 16.70 -6.09 22.97
CA GLY A 7 15.36 -6.17 23.56
C GLY A 7 14.72 -4.82 23.89
N SER A 8 15.42 -3.72 23.73
CA SER A 8 14.87 -2.38 23.95
C SER A 8 13.86 -2.00 22.84
N VAL A 9 12.94 -1.09 23.15
CA VAL A 9 11.96 -0.60 22.17
C VAL A 9 12.61 0.39 21.24
N GLU A 10 12.85 0.00 19.99
CA GLU A 10 13.39 0.89 18.95
C GLU A 10 12.35 1.93 18.52
N LYS A 11 11.13 1.48 18.24
CA LYS A 11 10.01 2.39 17.90
C LYS A 11 8.64 1.71 17.95
N TYR A 12 7.62 2.53 18.16
CA TYR A 12 6.24 2.14 17.96
C TYR A 12 5.86 2.35 16.49
N LYS A 13 5.16 1.38 15.91
CA LYS A 13 4.65 1.45 14.54
C LYS A 13 3.18 1.06 14.53
N ALA A 14 2.34 2.00 14.14
CA ALA A 14 0.91 1.77 13.91
C ALA A 14 0.60 1.94 12.41
N ARG A 15 -0.41 1.23 11.93
CA ARG A 15 -0.97 1.39 10.59
C ARG A 15 -2.48 1.41 10.70
N PHE A 16 -3.08 2.39 10.06
CA PHE A 16 -4.51 2.37 9.81
C PHE A 16 -4.77 1.51 8.57
N VAL A 17 -5.67 0.53 8.68
CA VAL A 17 -5.92 -0.47 7.63
C VAL A 17 -7.42 -0.55 7.39
N ALA A 18 -7.84 -0.43 6.14
CA ALA A 18 -9.23 -0.61 5.74
C ALA A 18 -9.63 -2.10 5.79
N ARG A 19 -10.91 -2.38 6.02
CA ARG A 19 -11.47 -3.73 5.99
C ARG A 19 -11.78 -4.15 4.55
N GLY A 20 -10.75 -4.38 3.73
CA GLY A 20 -10.91 -4.74 2.31
C GLY A 20 -11.67 -6.04 2.08
N PHE A 21 -11.77 -6.91 3.08
CA PHE A 21 -12.59 -8.12 2.99
C PHE A 21 -14.10 -7.85 2.90
N SER A 22 -14.56 -6.66 3.31
CA SER A 22 -15.96 -6.24 3.18
C SER A 22 -16.26 -5.55 1.85
N GLN A 23 -15.27 -5.29 1.01
CA GLN A 23 -15.46 -4.69 -0.30
C GLN A 23 -16.08 -5.67 -1.30
N ILE A 24 -17.03 -5.18 -2.10
CA ILE A 24 -17.77 -5.93 -3.12
C ILE A 24 -17.24 -5.54 -4.49
N GLU A 25 -16.88 -6.56 -5.30
CA GLU A 25 -16.46 -6.37 -6.68
C GLU A 25 -17.60 -5.81 -7.54
N GLY A 26 -17.28 -4.86 -8.42
CA GLY A 26 -18.24 -4.14 -9.25
C GLY A 26 -18.99 -3.01 -8.54
N ILE A 27 -18.79 -2.82 -7.22
CA ILE A 27 -19.37 -1.72 -6.42
C ILE A 27 -18.25 -0.87 -5.80
N ASP A 28 -17.39 -1.50 -5.00
CA ASP A 28 -16.32 -0.81 -4.26
C ASP A 28 -15.00 -0.77 -5.04
N TYR A 29 -14.81 -1.68 -5.97
CA TYR A 29 -13.64 -1.75 -6.85
C TYR A 29 -13.98 -2.58 -8.11
N GLU A 30 -13.34 -2.25 -9.22
CA GLU A 30 -13.54 -2.98 -10.48
C GLU A 30 -12.45 -4.03 -10.69
N GLU A 31 -11.20 -3.71 -10.38
CA GLU A 31 -10.06 -4.59 -10.63
C GLU A 31 -8.99 -4.47 -9.56
N THR A 32 -8.37 -5.60 -9.23
CA THR A 32 -7.32 -5.68 -8.21
C THR A 32 -5.97 -6.09 -8.75
N PHE A 33 -5.87 -6.43 -10.04
CA PHE A 33 -4.64 -6.95 -10.61
C PHE A 33 -3.48 -5.97 -10.45
N ALA A 34 -2.41 -6.45 -9.86
CA ALA A 34 -1.12 -5.79 -9.81
C ALA A 34 -0.02 -6.83 -10.08
N PRO A 35 0.94 -6.54 -10.97
CA PRO A 35 2.05 -7.46 -11.24
C PRO A 35 2.87 -7.71 -9.98
N VAL A 36 3.26 -8.97 -9.79
CA VAL A 36 4.19 -9.38 -8.73
C VAL A 36 5.44 -9.96 -9.39
N ALA A 37 6.60 -9.41 -9.04
CA ALA A 37 7.87 -9.90 -9.56
C ALA A 37 8.12 -11.33 -9.08
N ARG A 38 8.42 -12.25 -10.02
CA ARG A 38 8.78 -13.63 -9.69
C ARG A 38 10.20 -13.70 -9.15
N TYR A 39 10.44 -14.51 -8.14
CA TYR A 39 11.77 -14.73 -7.58
C TYR A 39 12.79 -15.19 -8.63
N SER A 40 12.38 -16.00 -9.61
CA SER A 40 13.24 -16.40 -10.73
C SER A 40 13.73 -15.21 -11.54
N SER A 41 12.85 -14.26 -11.86
CA SER A 41 13.21 -13.03 -12.59
C SER A 41 14.17 -12.15 -11.78
N ILE A 42 13.90 -12.00 -10.49
CA ILE A 42 14.81 -11.25 -9.59
C ILE A 42 16.20 -11.90 -9.56
N ARG A 43 16.28 -13.22 -9.37
CA ARG A 43 17.55 -13.95 -9.34
C ARG A 43 18.30 -13.87 -10.67
N MET A 44 17.61 -13.94 -11.79
CA MET A 44 18.21 -13.80 -13.12
C MET A 44 18.82 -12.40 -13.30
N ILE A 45 18.10 -11.33 -12.92
CA ILE A 45 18.63 -9.97 -13.01
C ILE A 45 19.84 -9.78 -12.10
N LEU A 46 19.82 -10.32 -10.88
CA LEU A 46 20.96 -10.27 -9.96
C LEU A 46 22.19 -11.00 -10.53
N ALA A 47 22.00 -12.18 -11.12
CA ALA A 47 23.08 -12.95 -11.73
C ALA A 47 23.67 -12.22 -12.95
N LEU A 48 22.85 -11.70 -13.83
CA LEU A 48 23.29 -10.88 -14.98
C LEU A 48 24.05 -9.63 -14.52
N SER A 49 23.52 -8.93 -13.53
CA SER A 49 24.16 -7.72 -13.01
C SER A 49 25.54 -8.02 -12.42
N ALA A 50 25.68 -9.13 -11.70
CA ALA A 50 26.97 -9.57 -11.16
C ALA A 50 27.96 -9.92 -12.29
N GLN A 51 27.51 -10.61 -13.34
CA GLN A 51 28.35 -10.98 -14.48
C GLN A 51 28.77 -9.76 -15.33
N MET A 52 27.85 -8.80 -15.51
CA MET A 52 28.07 -7.60 -16.33
C MET A 52 28.70 -6.43 -15.57
N GLY A 53 28.90 -6.56 -14.26
CA GLY A 53 29.40 -5.48 -13.41
C GLY A 53 28.42 -4.32 -13.23
N TRP A 54 27.12 -4.56 -13.37
CA TRP A 54 26.10 -3.51 -13.20
C TRP A 54 25.87 -3.17 -11.73
N HIS A 55 25.68 -1.90 -11.46
CA HIS A 55 25.24 -1.46 -10.14
C HIS A 55 23.76 -1.71 -9.94
N ILE A 56 23.41 -2.27 -8.77
CA ILE A 56 22.04 -2.52 -8.38
C ILE A 56 21.68 -1.54 -7.26
N HIS A 57 20.55 -0.85 -7.41
CA HIS A 57 19.98 0.00 -6.39
C HIS A 57 18.69 -0.64 -5.85
N GLN A 58 18.67 -0.90 -4.55
CA GLN A 58 17.45 -1.33 -3.86
C GLN A 58 16.80 -0.14 -3.20
N MET A 59 15.53 0.08 -3.49
CA MET A 59 14.74 1.17 -2.92
C MET A 59 13.50 0.62 -2.21
N ASP A 60 13.15 1.23 -1.08
CA ASP A 60 11.90 0.95 -0.35
C ASP A 60 11.07 2.23 -0.28
N VAL A 61 9.81 2.14 -0.67
CA VAL A 61 8.90 3.29 -0.68
C VAL A 61 8.10 3.32 0.61
N LYS A 62 8.32 4.36 1.41
CA LYS A 62 7.54 4.59 2.62
C LYS A 62 6.10 4.98 2.27
N THR A 63 5.15 4.44 3.04
CA THR A 63 3.71 4.78 2.92
C THR A 63 3.16 4.63 1.50
N VAL A 64 3.59 3.58 0.83
CA VAL A 64 3.39 3.32 -0.60
C VAL A 64 1.96 3.58 -1.10
N PHE A 65 0.94 3.07 -0.41
CA PHE A 65 -0.46 3.24 -0.83
C PHE A 65 -1.00 4.65 -0.54
N LEU A 66 -0.52 5.31 0.52
CA LEU A 66 -1.00 6.64 0.91
C LEU A 66 -0.58 7.74 -0.08
N ASN A 67 0.33 7.45 -1.00
CA ASN A 67 0.81 8.40 -2.01
C ASN A 67 -0.03 8.41 -3.29
N ARG A 68 -1.04 7.53 -3.42
CA ARG A 68 -1.89 7.48 -4.60
C ARG A 68 -3.30 8.00 -4.31
N VAL A 69 -3.79 8.87 -5.19
CA VAL A 69 -5.20 9.27 -5.22
C VAL A 69 -6.03 8.07 -5.68
N ILE A 70 -7.15 7.82 -5.03
CA ILE A 70 -8.16 6.84 -5.45
C ILE A 70 -9.09 7.54 -6.45
N GLU A 71 -9.38 6.86 -7.56
CA GLU A 71 -10.34 7.33 -8.56
C GLU A 71 -11.76 6.93 -8.19
N GLU A 72 -11.91 5.78 -7.54
CA GLU A 72 -13.19 5.26 -7.06
C GLU A 72 -13.67 6.01 -5.80
N GLU A 73 -14.96 6.09 -5.63
CA GLU A 73 -15.60 6.63 -4.42
C GLU A 73 -15.62 5.57 -3.31
N VAL A 74 -14.62 5.61 -2.43
CA VAL A 74 -14.51 4.71 -1.29
C VAL A 74 -14.82 5.44 0.01
N TYR A 75 -15.74 4.88 0.77
CA TYR A 75 -16.15 5.40 2.07
C TYR A 75 -15.77 4.42 3.19
N ILE A 76 -15.30 4.95 4.30
CA ILE A 76 -14.97 4.17 5.50
C ILE A 76 -15.62 4.77 6.72
N GLU A 77 -15.86 3.94 7.74
CA GLU A 77 -16.27 4.40 9.06
C GLU A 77 -15.23 5.34 9.66
N GLN A 78 -15.67 6.28 10.48
CA GLN A 78 -14.77 7.16 11.22
C GLN A 78 -13.90 6.31 12.17
N PRO A 79 -12.57 6.51 12.19
CA PRO A 79 -11.70 5.77 13.08
C PRO A 79 -12.03 6.01 14.56
N GLU A 80 -11.87 5.00 15.39
CA GLU A 80 -11.98 5.14 16.83
C GLU A 80 -11.02 6.24 17.34
N GLY A 81 -11.51 7.07 18.25
CA GLY A 81 -10.78 8.21 18.79
C GLY A 81 -10.80 9.47 17.93
N PHE A 82 -11.32 9.40 16.70
CA PHE A 82 -11.51 10.53 15.78
C PHE A 82 -12.98 10.79 15.42
N LYS A 83 -13.89 10.14 16.13
CA LYS A 83 -15.33 10.38 15.96
C LYS A 83 -15.68 11.77 16.47
N ILE A 84 -16.32 12.57 15.63
CA ILE A 84 -16.89 13.85 16.03
C ILE A 84 -18.30 13.57 16.60
N PHE A 85 -18.56 13.95 17.84
CA PHE A 85 -19.76 13.62 18.60
C PHE A 85 -21.12 13.92 17.91
N SER A 86 -21.14 14.85 16.94
CA SER A 86 -22.35 15.19 16.17
C SER A 86 -22.53 14.36 14.90
N SER A 87 -21.67 13.37 14.61
CA SER A 87 -21.59 12.76 13.29
C SER A 87 -21.49 11.23 13.28
N GLU A 88 -22.18 10.56 14.23
CA GLU A 88 -22.25 9.09 14.21
C GLU A 88 -22.83 8.50 12.91
N SER A 89 -23.60 9.30 12.17
CA SER A 89 -24.16 8.98 10.85
C SER A 89 -23.24 9.34 9.68
N HIS A 90 -22.07 9.92 9.92
CA HIS A 90 -21.17 10.36 8.86
C HIS A 90 -20.01 9.35 8.65
N VAL A 91 -19.67 9.15 7.40
CA VAL A 91 -18.53 8.35 6.94
C VAL A 91 -17.43 9.21 6.35
N CYS A 92 -16.23 8.70 6.29
CA CYS A 92 -15.10 9.39 5.69
C CYS A 92 -14.94 8.95 4.23
N ARG A 93 -15.02 9.88 3.28
CA ARG A 93 -14.63 9.62 1.90
C ARG A 93 -13.11 9.64 1.79
N LEU A 94 -12.54 8.58 1.27
CA LEU A 94 -11.10 8.50 1.06
C LEU A 94 -10.68 9.33 -0.15
N LYS A 95 -9.66 10.16 0.05
CA LYS A 95 -9.00 10.91 -1.04
C LYS A 95 -7.78 10.16 -1.59
N ARG A 96 -7.23 9.23 -0.82
CA ARG A 96 -6.03 8.45 -1.16
C ARG A 96 -6.22 7.00 -0.78
N ALA A 97 -5.48 6.13 -1.46
CA ALA A 97 -5.47 4.72 -1.15
C ALA A 97 -5.01 4.46 0.29
N LEU A 98 -5.59 3.45 0.90
CA LEU A 98 -5.29 3.01 2.25
C LEU A 98 -4.85 1.55 2.23
N TYR A 99 -4.02 1.18 3.20
CA TYR A 99 -3.69 -0.23 3.42
C TYR A 99 -4.97 -1.05 3.64
N GLY A 100 -5.01 -2.25 3.07
CA GLY A 100 -6.15 -3.16 3.18
C GLY A 100 -7.19 -3.04 2.07
N LEU A 101 -7.26 -1.93 1.32
CA LEU A 101 -8.12 -1.84 0.14
C LEU A 101 -7.65 -2.79 -0.96
N LYS A 102 -8.58 -3.46 -1.62
CA LYS A 102 -8.30 -4.44 -2.68
C LYS A 102 -7.65 -3.80 -3.91
N GLN A 103 -8.04 -2.58 -4.29
CA GLN A 103 -7.49 -1.84 -5.43
C GLN A 103 -6.17 -1.10 -5.12
N ALA A 104 -5.76 -1.00 -3.85
CA ALA A 104 -4.56 -0.23 -3.48
C ALA A 104 -3.27 -0.72 -4.17
N PRO A 105 -3.00 -2.03 -4.33
CA PRO A 105 -1.83 -2.52 -5.07
C PRO A 105 -1.82 -2.10 -6.54
N ARG A 106 -2.98 -2.17 -7.22
CA ARG A 106 -3.11 -1.73 -8.62
C ARG A 106 -2.86 -0.23 -8.75
N ALA A 107 -3.51 0.57 -7.91
CA ALA A 107 -3.32 2.02 -7.91
C ALA A 107 -1.84 2.40 -7.72
N TRP A 108 -1.13 1.70 -6.84
CA TRP A 108 0.31 1.86 -6.68
C TRP A 108 1.09 1.45 -7.92
N TYR A 109 0.78 0.29 -8.52
CA TYR A 109 1.46 -0.17 -9.72
C TYR A 109 1.36 0.84 -10.85
N THR A 110 0.17 1.37 -11.13
CA THR A 110 -0.02 2.42 -12.13
C THR A 110 0.87 3.64 -11.87
N ARG A 111 1.07 4.01 -10.61
CA ARG A 111 1.94 5.13 -10.24
C ARG A 111 3.41 4.86 -10.50
N ILE A 112 3.91 3.69 -10.09
CA ILE A 112 5.31 3.35 -10.27
C ILE A 112 5.64 3.11 -11.75
N ASP A 113 4.73 2.49 -12.48
CA ASP A 113 4.84 2.27 -13.91
C ASP A 113 4.98 3.60 -14.67
N SER A 114 4.08 4.55 -14.41
CA SER A 114 4.14 5.89 -15.02
C SER A 114 5.35 6.73 -14.59
N TYR A 115 6.06 6.34 -13.55
CA TYR A 115 7.30 7.00 -13.13
C TYR A 115 8.51 6.50 -13.93
N PHE A 116 8.47 5.24 -14.37
CA PHE A 116 9.57 4.61 -15.11
C PHE A 116 9.40 4.68 -16.64
N THR A 117 8.21 5.01 -17.14
CA THR A 117 7.89 5.24 -18.55
C THR A 117 7.87 6.71 -18.89
#